data_d54bc926bdbee6367c59ad80d36bfb4b
#
_entry.id   d54bc926bdbee6367c59ad80d36bfb4b
#
_cell.length_a   1.000
_cell.length_b   1.000
_cell.length_c   1.000
_cell.angle_alpha   90.00
_cell.angle_beta   90.00
_cell.angle_gamma   90.00
#
_symmetry.space_group_name_H-M   'P 1'
#
loop_
_entity.id
_entity.type
_entity.pdbx_description
1 polymer ?
#
loop_
_entity_poly.entity_id
_entity_poly.type
_entity_poly.pdbx_seq_one_letter_code
_entity_poly.pdbx_strand_id
1 'polypeptide(L)'
;MNDILLSTSVPESSHYLRAVTDMAQQRAVVAQDAIYTENGIKLIEKGVQVDRHLYDRLVQHKLREPIDSHLSVDSPVSTDFLLATALALTSSAPLAQLLVQKSGSVQTLLAPLQTMPLPPSIAFKLTVMREQRPELFQHSVLMVLVTAFLGIQAGLKQEDRVALAAAALLHDIGVLHMDAAWLD
;
A
#
# COMPACT_ATOMS: atom_id res chain seq x y z
N MET A 1 -20.41 -27.88 16.56
CA MET A 1 -19.04 -27.28 16.76
C MET A 1 -19.10 -25.93 16.06
N ASN A 2 -19.35 -24.89 16.85
CA ASN A 2 -19.60 -23.54 16.33
C ASN A 2 -18.28 -22.89 15.90
N ASP A 3 -18.13 -22.66 14.60
CA ASP A 3 -17.13 -21.75 14.07
C ASP A 3 -17.50 -20.33 14.52
N ILE A 4 -16.87 -19.89 15.60
CA ILE A 4 -16.81 -18.48 15.95
C ILE A 4 -15.78 -17.87 14.99
N LEU A 5 -16.24 -17.48 13.80
CA LEU A 5 -15.55 -16.49 12.99
C LEU A 5 -15.55 -15.19 13.79
N LEU A 6 -14.47 -14.98 14.52
CA LEU A 6 -14.15 -13.69 15.11
C LEU A 6 -13.96 -12.71 13.94
N SER A 7 -15.04 -12.06 13.56
CA SER A 7 -14.98 -10.83 12.76
C SER A 7 -14.32 -9.76 13.62
N THR A 8 -12.98 -9.75 13.63
CA THR A 8 -12.19 -8.68 14.21
C THR A 8 -12.20 -7.51 13.23
N SER A 9 -13.36 -6.84 13.11
CA SER A 9 -13.42 -5.57 12.42
C SER A 9 -12.72 -4.54 13.29
N VAL A 10 -11.44 -4.30 12.99
CA VAL A 10 -10.70 -3.17 13.58
C VAL A 10 -11.31 -1.90 13.02
N PRO A 11 -11.68 -0.91 13.84
CA PRO A 11 -12.18 0.36 13.33
C PRO A 11 -11.09 1.00 12.46
N GLU A 12 -11.50 1.55 11.32
CA GLU A 12 -10.60 2.29 10.44
C GLU A 12 -9.99 3.45 11.22
N SER A 13 -8.68 3.64 11.12
CA SER A 13 -8.03 4.73 11.86
C SER A 13 -8.42 6.08 11.27
N SER A 14 -8.68 7.05 12.14
CA SER A 14 -8.99 8.43 11.72
C SER A 14 -7.85 9.04 10.89
N HIS A 15 -6.60 8.66 11.16
CA HIS A 15 -5.42 9.11 10.41
C HIS A 15 -5.42 8.58 8.98
N TYR A 16 -5.75 7.30 8.81
CA TYR A 16 -5.85 6.70 7.48
C TYR A 16 -7.01 7.29 6.67
N LEU A 17 -8.19 7.43 7.28
CA LEU A 17 -9.33 8.09 6.63
C LEU A 17 -8.99 9.53 6.21
N ARG A 18 -8.24 10.27 7.02
CA ARG A 18 -7.75 11.60 6.65
C ARG A 18 -6.79 11.52 5.47
N ALA A 19 -5.82 10.61 5.48
CA ALA A 19 -4.89 10.43 4.36
C ALA A 19 -5.63 10.13 3.04
N VAL A 20 -6.66 9.28 3.07
CA VAL A 20 -7.51 8.97 1.90
C VAL A 20 -8.27 10.19 1.42
N THR A 21 -8.91 10.95 2.32
CA THR A 21 -9.68 12.15 1.94
C THR A 21 -8.79 13.31 1.50
N ASP A 22 -7.59 13.44 2.03
CA ASP A 22 -6.61 14.44 1.59
C ASP A 22 -6.05 14.07 0.19
N MET A 23 -5.77 12.79 -0.08
CA MET A 23 -5.45 12.32 -1.42
C MET A 23 -6.58 12.60 -2.41
N ALA A 24 -7.83 12.45 -1.99
CA ALA A 24 -9.00 12.69 -2.82
C ALA A 24 -9.17 14.16 -3.29
N GLN A 25 -8.44 15.10 -2.68
CA GLN A 25 -8.40 16.50 -3.16
C GLN A 25 -7.53 16.68 -4.40
N GLN A 26 -6.58 15.76 -4.63
CA GLN A 26 -5.62 15.85 -5.73
C GLN A 26 -5.87 14.78 -6.80
N ARG A 27 -6.58 13.72 -6.44
CA ARG A 27 -6.87 12.57 -7.30
C ARG A 27 -8.34 12.19 -7.27
N ALA A 28 -8.88 11.70 -8.36
CA ALA A 28 -10.24 11.18 -8.38
C ALA A 28 -10.27 9.85 -7.61
N VAL A 29 -10.86 9.87 -6.41
CA VAL A 29 -11.15 8.67 -5.60
C VAL A 29 -12.64 8.42 -5.64
N VAL A 30 -13.05 7.22 -6.05
CA VAL A 30 -14.46 6.86 -6.30
C VAL A 30 -14.81 5.59 -5.55
N ALA A 31 -15.99 5.55 -4.94
CA ALA A 31 -16.55 4.35 -4.35
C ALA A 31 -16.97 3.36 -5.46
N GLN A 32 -16.29 2.22 -5.56
CA GLN A 32 -16.63 1.15 -6.52
C GLN A 32 -17.86 0.37 -6.10
N ASP A 33 -18.08 0.29 -4.78
CA ASP A 33 -19.25 -0.33 -4.18
C ASP A 33 -19.77 0.55 -3.04
N ALA A 34 -21.02 0.32 -2.64
CA ALA A 34 -21.60 1.06 -1.51
C ALA A 34 -20.89 0.68 -0.20
N ILE A 35 -20.58 1.69 0.61
CA ILE A 35 -19.89 1.51 1.91
C ILE A 35 -20.94 1.52 3.02
N TYR A 36 -20.88 0.52 3.90
CA TYR A 36 -21.81 0.33 4.99
C TYR A 36 -21.12 0.36 6.35
N THR A 37 -21.85 0.81 7.36
CA THR A 37 -21.46 0.62 8.76
C THR A 37 -21.59 -0.85 9.15
N GLU A 38 -20.96 -1.22 10.27
CA GLU A 38 -21.12 -2.56 10.89
C GLU A 38 -22.60 -2.90 11.13
N ASN A 39 -23.44 -1.91 11.43
CA ASN A 39 -24.88 -2.08 11.67
C ASN A 39 -25.72 -2.05 10.36
N GLY A 40 -25.09 -2.08 9.19
CA GLY A 40 -25.78 -2.13 7.90
C GLY A 40 -26.35 -0.80 7.40
N ILE A 41 -26.00 0.32 8.02
CA ILE A 41 -26.41 1.65 7.52
C ILE A 41 -25.49 2.04 6.37
N LYS A 42 -26.05 2.38 5.22
CA LYS A 42 -25.30 2.83 4.06
C LYS A 42 -24.74 4.24 4.28
N LEU A 43 -23.42 4.39 4.22
CA LEU A 43 -22.71 5.67 4.36
C LEU A 43 -22.43 6.32 3.02
N ILE A 44 -21.98 5.55 2.03
CA ILE A 44 -21.58 6.04 0.71
C ILE A 44 -22.25 5.16 -0.34
N GLU A 45 -22.77 5.79 -1.37
CA GLU A 45 -23.34 5.11 -2.54
C GLU A 45 -22.22 4.74 -3.52
N LYS A 46 -22.40 3.65 -4.29
CA LYS A 46 -21.55 3.32 -5.43
C LYS A 46 -21.49 4.50 -6.41
N GLY A 47 -20.28 4.77 -6.91
CA GLY A 47 -20.02 5.84 -7.88
C GLY A 47 -19.83 7.23 -7.27
N VAL A 48 -20.01 7.38 -5.96
CA VAL A 48 -19.77 8.66 -5.28
C VAL A 48 -18.28 8.92 -5.22
N GLN A 49 -17.88 10.13 -5.61
CA GLN A 49 -16.52 10.61 -5.43
C GLN A 49 -16.28 10.95 -3.96
N VAL A 50 -15.16 10.44 -3.43
CA VAL A 50 -14.73 10.76 -2.06
C VAL A 50 -14.23 12.19 -2.02
N ASP A 51 -14.66 12.92 -1.01
CA ASP A 51 -14.23 14.28 -0.74
C ASP A 51 -13.97 14.49 0.77
N ARG A 52 -13.56 15.71 1.13
CA ARG A 52 -13.27 16.06 2.53
C ARG A 52 -14.53 15.99 3.43
N HIS A 53 -15.72 16.23 2.89
CA HIS A 53 -16.96 16.20 3.67
C HIS A 53 -17.35 14.79 4.10
N LEU A 54 -16.87 13.77 3.37
CA LEU A 54 -17.09 12.37 3.75
C LEU A 54 -16.24 11.93 4.94
N TYR A 55 -15.13 12.62 5.25
CA TYR A 55 -14.29 12.29 6.40
C TYR A 55 -15.10 12.24 7.70
N ASP A 56 -15.85 13.30 8.00
CA ASP A 56 -16.62 13.40 9.26
C ASP A 56 -17.66 12.28 9.38
N ARG A 57 -18.23 11.86 8.26
CA ARG A 57 -19.18 10.73 8.22
C ARG A 57 -18.49 9.39 8.44
N LEU A 58 -17.32 9.20 7.82
CA LEU A 58 -16.58 7.93 7.91
C LEU A 58 -15.98 7.73 9.30
N VAL A 59 -15.39 8.78 9.90
CA VAL A 59 -14.71 8.69 11.20
C VAL A 59 -15.67 8.44 12.37
N GLN A 60 -16.94 8.83 12.23
CA GLN A 60 -17.96 8.64 13.26
C GLN A 60 -18.54 7.23 13.29
N HIS A 61 -18.23 6.41 12.30
CA HIS A 61 -18.87 5.11 12.14
C HIS A 61 -17.82 4.00 11.96
N LYS A 62 -18.08 2.88 12.59
CA LYS A 62 -17.31 1.66 12.33
C LYS A 62 -17.77 1.04 11.02
N LEU A 63 -16.86 0.85 10.08
CA LEU A 63 -17.15 0.27 8.79
C LEU A 63 -17.28 -1.25 8.90
N ARG A 64 -18.13 -1.83 8.06
CA ARG A 64 -18.34 -3.27 7.96
C ARG A 64 -17.10 -3.99 7.38
N GLU A 65 -16.46 -3.36 6.42
CA GLU A 65 -15.29 -3.85 5.73
C GLU A 65 -14.25 -2.73 5.58
N PRO A 66 -12.96 -3.03 5.40
CA PRO A 66 -11.94 -2.01 5.18
C PRO A 66 -12.27 -1.13 3.98
N ILE A 67 -12.07 0.17 4.12
CA ILE A 67 -12.43 1.17 3.09
C ILE A 67 -11.70 0.92 1.76
N ASP A 68 -10.48 0.41 1.81
CA ASP A 68 -9.67 0.12 0.62
C ASP A 68 -10.28 -0.92 -0.32
N SER A 69 -11.16 -1.78 0.21
CA SER A 69 -11.85 -2.81 -0.58
C SER A 69 -12.94 -2.23 -1.46
N HIS A 70 -13.38 -1.00 -1.17
CA HIS A 70 -14.53 -0.35 -1.81
C HIS A 70 -14.14 0.90 -2.62
N LEU A 71 -12.88 1.35 -2.52
CA LEU A 71 -12.41 2.54 -3.21
C LEU A 71 -11.52 2.21 -4.40
N SER A 72 -11.59 3.03 -5.42
CA SER A 72 -10.61 3.11 -6.49
C SER A 72 -10.09 4.53 -6.63
N VAL A 73 -8.91 4.65 -7.19
CA VAL A 73 -8.26 5.91 -7.50
C VAL A 73 -7.77 5.89 -8.94
N ASP A 74 -7.74 7.04 -9.58
CA ASP A 74 -7.11 7.18 -10.90
C ASP A 74 -5.60 6.93 -10.78
N SER A 75 -5.04 6.22 -11.77
CA SER A 75 -3.62 5.90 -11.84
C SER A 75 -3.06 5.29 -10.52
N PRO A 76 -3.62 4.17 -10.05
CA PRO A 76 -3.13 3.51 -8.85
C PRO A 76 -1.67 3.03 -9.04
N VAL A 77 -0.98 2.78 -7.94
CA VAL A 77 0.32 2.12 -7.99
C VAL A 77 0.15 0.77 -8.68
N SER A 78 0.90 0.57 -9.74
CA SER A 78 0.94 -0.68 -10.53
C SER A 78 2.30 -1.36 -10.40
N THR A 79 2.41 -2.60 -10.86
CA THR A 79 3.70 -3.30 -10.97
C THR A 79 4.69 -2.50 -11.82
N ASP A 80 4.24 -1.93 -12.95
CA ASP A 80 5.10 -1.12 -13.81
C ASP A 80 5.60 0.14 -13.09
N PHE A 81 4.73 0.79 -12.28
CA PHE A 81 5.13 1.93 -11.48
C PHE A 81 6.16 1.56 -10.41
N LEU A 82 5.99 0.43 -9.73
CA LEU A 82 6.96 -0.08 -8.76
C LEU A 82 8.29 -0.39 -9.41
N LEU A 83 8.29 -1.03 -10.59
CA LEU A 83 9.50 -1.34 -11.35
C LEU A 83 10.22 -0.06 -11.79
N ALA A 84 9.48 0.92 -12.31
CA ALA A 84 10.05 2.22 -12.71
C ALA A 84 10.68 2.95 -11.51
N THR A 85 10.01 2.95 -10.35
CA THR A 85 10.52 3.54 -9.11
C THR A 85 11.78 2.82 -8.63
N ALA A 86 11.76 1.48 -8.59
CA ALA A 86 12.92 0.68 -8.20
C ALA A 86 14.11 0.91 -9.14
N LEU A 87 13.86 1.00 -10.45
CA LEU A 87 14.88 1.30 -11.44
C LEU A 87 15.47 2.71 -11.24
N ALA A 88 14.64 3.72 -10.97
CA ALA A 88 15.11 5.07 -10.67
C ALA A 88 16.00 5.09 -9.40
N LEU A 89 15.65 4.34 -8.37
CA LEU A 89 16.46 4.21 -7.16
C LEU A 89 17.84 3.59 -7.43
N THR A 90 17.95 2.65 -8.38
CA THR A 90 19.26 2.08 -8.75
C THR A 90 20.23 3.10 -9.35
N SER A 91 19.72 4.25 -9.79
CA SER A 91 20.54 5.36 -10.35
C SER A 91 20.77 6.49 -9.34
N SER A 92 19.88 6.66 -8.36
CA SER A 92 19.88 7.82 -7.44
C SER A 92 20.29 7.47 -6.00
N ALA A 93 19.99 6.26 -5.52
CA ALA A 93 20.27 5.85 -4.14
C ALA A 93 21.60 5.09 -4.03
N PRO A 94 22.58 5.56 -3.22
CA PRO A 94 23.90 4.91 -3.11
C PRO A 94 23.81 3.43 -2.71
N LEU A 95 22.90 3.07 -1.80
CA LEU A 95 22.69 1.69 -1.40
C LEU A 95 22.23 0.83 -2.58
N ALA A 96 21.23 1.29 -3.36
CA ALA A 96 20.72 0.56 -4.49
C ALA A 96 21.80 0.38 -5.59
N GLN A 97 22.64 1.39 -5.84
CA GLN A 97 23.79 1.30 -6.75
C GLN A 97 24.76 0.20 -6.30
N LEU A 98 25.07 0.16 -5.00
CA LEU A 98 25.93 -0.89 -4.44
C LEU A 98 25.34 -2.29 -4.62
N LEU A 99 24.01 -2.45 -4.39
CA LEU A 99 23.31 -3.72 -4.58
C LEU A 99 23.38 -4.19 -6.04
N VAL A 100 23.17 -3.30 -7.02
CA VAL A 100 23.31 -3.60 -8.44
C VAL A 100 24.74 -4.06 -8.77
N GLN A 101 25.73 -3.31 -8.29
CA GLN A 101 27.15 -3.66 -8.51
C GLN A 101 27.49 -5.04 -7.94
N LYS A 102 26.99 -5.37 -6.76
CA LYS A 102 27.25 -6.65 -6.09
C LYS A 102 26.45 -7.82 -6.68
N SER A 103 25.24 -7.58 -7.18
CA SER A 103 24.43 -8.61 -7.83
C SER A 103 24.82 -8.91 -9.28
N GLY A 104 25.50 -7.97 -9.92
CA GLY A 104 25.89 -8.04 -11.33
C GLY A 104 24.73 -7.84 -12.33
N SER A 105 23.48 -7.75 -11.88
CA SER A 105 22.31 -7.57 -12.74
C SER A 105 21.16 -6.88 -12.01
N VAL A 106 20.69 -5.78 -12.57
CA VAL A 106 19.49 -5.08 -12.07
C VAL A 106 18.24 -5.93 -12.28
N GLN A 107 18.13 -6.66 -13.38
CA GLN A 107 16.99 -7.51 -13.68
C GLN A 107 16.77 -8.58 -12.63
N THR A 108 17.85 -9.16 -12.12
CA THR A 108 17.76 -10.16 -11.05
C THR A 108 17.22 -9.59 -9.75
N LEU A 109 17.54 -8.33 -9.43
CA LEU A 109 17.00 -7.63 -8.28
C LEU A 109 15.51 -7.25 -8.46
N LEU A 110 15.11 -6.94 -9.69
CA LEU A 110 13.73 -6.56 -10.00
C LEU A 110 12.78 -7.76 -10.20
N ALA A 111 13.32 -8.96 -10.44
CA ALA A 111 12.53 -10.16 -10.75
C ALA A 111 11.41 -10.47 -9.72
N PRO A 112 11.59 -10.33 -8.39
CA PRO A 112 10.52 -10.52 -7.43
C PRO A 112 9.35 -9.55 -7.61
N LEU A 113 9.62 -8.27 -7.93
CA LEU A 113 8.57 -7.27 -8.20
C LEU A 113 7.75 -7.60 -9.45
N GLN A 114 8.39 -8.15 -10.50
CA GLN A 114 7.71 -8.48 -11.76
C GLN A 114 6.63 -9.55 -11.58
N THR A 115 6.83 -10.46 -10.64
CA THR A 115 5.95 -11.62 -10.42
C THR A 115 5.10 -11.52 -9.15
N MET A 116 5.32 -10.47 -8.35
CA MET A 116 4.57 -10.24 -7.11
C MET A 116 3.12 -9.87 -7.42
N PRO A 117 2.13 -10.58 -6.84
CA PRO A 117 0.73 -10.20 -6.98
C PRO A 117 0.48 -8.86 -6.27
N LEU A 118 -0.26 -7.98 -6.93
CA LEU A 118 -0.65 -6.68 -6.40
C LEU A 118 -2.18 -6.54 -6.40
N PRO A 119 -2.88 -6.99 -5.35
CA PRO A 119 -4.33 -6.85 -5.23
C PRO A 119 -4.76 -5.38 -5.27
N PRO A 120 -5.96 -5.06 -5.79
CA PRO A 120 -6.46 -3.69 -5.91
C PRO A 120 -6.45 -2.90 -4.59
N SER A 121 -6.82 -3.53 -3.48
CA SER A 121 -6.80 -2.90 -2.14
C SER A 121 -5.37 -2.53 -1.69
N ILE A 122 -4.39 -3.38 -2.00
CA ILE A 122 -2.97 -3.09 -1.72
C ILE A 122 -2.45 -1.98 -2.64
N ALA A 123 -2.80 -2.04 -3.93
CA ALA A 123 -2.46 -0.99 -4.89
C ALA A 123 -3.02 0.37 -4.45
N PHE A 124 -4.25 0.40 -3.93
CA PHE A 124 -4.86 1.60 -3.36
C PHE A 124 -4.08 2.12 -2.15
N LYS A 125 -3.77 1.26 -1.16
CA LYS A 125 -2.98 1.64 0.03
C LYS A 125 -1.59 2.18 -0.34
N LEU A 126 -0.91 1.53 -1.27
CA LEU A 126 0.39 2.00 -1.77
C LEU A 126 0.26 3.34 -2.50
N THR A 127 -0.89 3.61 -3.14
CA THR A 127 -1.16 4.92 -3.75
C THR A 127 -1.35 5.98 -2.68
N VAL A 128 -2.12 5.71 -1.62
CA VAL A 128 -2.21 6.61 -0.45
C VAL A 128 -0.83 6.88 0.13
N MET A 129 0.00 5.85 0.31
CA MET A 129 1.36 5.98 0.82
C MET A 129 2.23 6.86 -0.10
N ARG A 130 2.18 6.65 -1.40
CA ARG A 130 2.92 7.46 -2.39
C ARG A 130 2.54 8.94 -2.32
N GLU A 131 1.24 9.25 -2.21
CA GLU A 131 0.75 10.62 -2.24
C GLU A 131 0.94 11.34 -0.89
N GLN A 132 0.80 10.62 0.23
CA GLN A 132 0.81 11.22 1.57
C GLN A 132 2.15 11.08 2.28
N ARG A 133 2.96 10.09 1.92
CA ARG A 133 4.25 9.75 2.54
C ARG A 133 5.24 9.27 1.46
N PRO A 134 5.65 10.15 0.51
CA PRO A 134 6.47 9.75 -0.63
C PRO A 134 7.84 9.18 -0.23
N GLU A 135 8.42 9.69 0.87
CA GLU A 135 9.71 9.18 1.38
C GLU A 135 9.57 7.75 1.92
N LEU A 136 8.49 7.48 2.66
CA LEU A 136 8.19 6.14 3.16
C LEU A 136 7.92 5.17 2.02
N PHE A 137 7.21 5.61 0.98
CA PHE A 137 7.00 4.81 -0.22
C PHE A 137 8.31 4.45 -0.91
N GLN A 138 9.21 5.43 -1.10
CA GLN A 138 10.53 5.19 -1.68
C GLN A 138 11.39 4.26 -0.81
N HIS A 139 11.35 4.45 0.52
CA HIS A 139 12.01 3.55 1.47
C HIS A 139 11.53 2.12 1.30
N SER A 140 10.21 1.88 1.25
CA SER A 140 9.65 0.54 1.07
C SER A 140 10.09 -0.10 -0.25
N VAL A 141 10.14 0.66 -1.35
CA VAL A 141 10.67 0.14 -2.63
C VAL A 141 12.17 -0.15 -2.55
N LEU A 142 12.94 0.68 -1.85
CA LEU A 142 14.38 0.40 -1.63
C LEU A 142 14.57 -0.88 -0.80
N MET A 143 13.75 -1.11 0.22
CA MET A 143 13.80 -2.33 1.03
C MET A 143 13.48 -3.59 0.22
N VAL A 144 12.64 -3.48 -0.82
CA VAL A 144 12.45 -4.60 -1.78
C VAL A 144 13.76 -4.94 -2.49
N LEU A 145 14.55 -3.97 -2.95
CA LEU A 145 15.85 -4.22 -3.58
C LEU A 145 16.84 -4.86 -2.60
N VAL A 146 16.85 -4.40 -1.34
CA VAL A 146 17.70 -4.97 -0.28
C VAL A 146 17.33 -6.43 -0.03
N THR A 147 16.06 -6.73 0.16
CA THR A 147 15.59 -8.09 0.46
C THR A 147 15.73 -9.02 -0.75
N ALA A 148 15.53 -8.52 -1.97
CA ALA A 148 15.82 -9.27 -3.19
C ALA A 148 17.29 -9.67 -3.25
N PHE A 149 18.22 -8.74 -2.97
CA PHE A 149 19.65 -9.05 -2.91
C PHE A 149 19.97 -10.09 -1.83
N LEU A 150 19.47 -9.89 -0.60
CA LEU A 150 19.68 -10.85 0.49
C LEU A 150 19.13 -12.23 0.17
N GLY A 151 17.95 -12.30 -0.44
CA GLY A 151 17.34 -13.56 -0.87
C GLY A 151 18.17 -14.29 -1.93
N ILE A 152 18.81 -13.54 -2.85
CA ILE A 152 19.73 -14.10 -3.83
C ILE A 152 20.98 -14.66 -3.14
N GLN A 153 21.61 -13.89 -2.24
CA GLN A 153 22.80 -14.31 -1.52
C GLN A 153 22.53 -15.52 -0.61
N ALA A 154 21.35 -15.60 -0.04
CA ALA A 154 20.92 -16.75 0.78
C ALA A 154 20.49 -17.98 -0.06
N GLY A 155 20.50 -17.89 -1.39
CA GLY A 155 20.08 -18.99 -2.26
C GLY A 155 18.60 -19.33 -2.18
N LEU A 156 17.74 -18.36 -1.80
CA LEU A 156 16.30 -18.57 -1.68
C LEU A 156 15.67 -18.88 -3.05
N LYS A 157 14.65 -19.72 -3.06
CA LYS A 157 13.83 -19.98 -4.24
C LYS A 157 13.06 -18.71 -4.67
N GLN A 158 12.61 -18.68 -5.92
CA GLN A 158 11.90 -17.52 -6.47
C GLN A 158 10.64 -17.18 -5.65
N GLU A 159 9.86 -18.18 -5.23
CA GLU A 159 8.65 -18.00 -4.43
C GLU A 159 8.95 -17.31 -3.10
N ASP A 160 9.99 -17.74 -2.39
CA ASP A 160 10.42 -17.16 -1.11
C ASP A 160 10.92 -15.71 -1.30
N ARG A 161 11.62 -15.44 -2.42
CA ARG A 161 12.07 -14.07 -2.75
C ARG A 161 10.91 -13.15 -3.06
N VAL A 162 9.85 -13.63 -3.73
CA VAL A 162 8.62 -12.87 -3.96
C VAL A 162 7.91 -12.56 -2.64
N ALA A 163 7.77 -13.55 -1.75
CA ALA A 163 7.17 -13.35 -0.44
C ALA A 163 7.96 -12.35 0.41
N LEU A 164 9.30 -12.44 0.38
CA LEU A 164 10.19 -11.51 1.09
C LEU A 164 10.10 -10.09 0.52
N ALA A 165 10.00 -9.95 -0.81
CA ALA A 165 9.79 -8.66 -1.46
C ALA A 165 8.43 -8.04 -1.10
N ALA A 166 7.36 -8.84 -1.06
CA ALA A 166 6.05 -8.41 -0.63
C ALA A 166 6.06 -7.93 0.83
N ALA A 167 6.69 -8.69 1.73
CA ALA A 167 6.86 -8.30 3.12
C ALA A 167 7.64 -6.98 3.24
N ALA A 168 8.72 -6.81 2.47
CA ALA A 168 9.51 -5.60 2.45
C ALA A 168 8.74 -4.39 1.89
N LEU A 169 7.89 -4.58 0.88
CA LEU A 169 7.08 -3.50 0.33
C LEU A 169 6.02 -3.02 1.34
N LEU A 170 5.51 -3.91 2.19
CA LEU A 170 4.37 -3.67 3.05
C LEU A 170 4.73 -3.46 4.53
N HIS A 171 6.01 -3.60 4.92
CA HIS A 171 6.40 -3.63 6.34
C HIS A 171 6.00 -2.37 7.12
N ASP A 172 6.01 -1.21 6.46
CA ASP A 172 5.68 0.09 7.07
C ASP A 172 4.29 0.61 6.66
N ILE A 173 3.46 -0.18 5.97
CA ILE A 173 2.16 0.30 5.51
C ILE A 173 1.23 0.70 6.67
N GLY A 174 1.45 0.14 7.85
CA GLY A 174 0.76 0.48 9.09
C GLY A 174 1.00 1.92 9.58
N VAL A 175 2.09 2.56 9.14
CA VAL A 175 2.40 3.96 9.45
C VAL A 175 1.31 4.92 8.94
N LEU A 176 0.57 4.56 7.89
CA LEU A 176 -0.58 5.32 7.40
C LEU A 176 -1.71 5.46 8.44
N HIS A 177 -1.74 4.58 9.43
CA HIS A 177 -2.73 4.56 10.50
C HIS A 177 -2.27 5.29 11.77
N MET A 178 -1.06 5.86 11.77
CA MET A 178 -0.47 6.54 12.91
C MET A 178 -0.58 8.06 12.78
N ASP A 179 -0.57 8.76 13.93
CA ASP A 179 -0.42 10.21 13.94
C ASP A 179 0.95 10.62 13.39
N ALA A 180 0.96 11.60 12.48
CA ALA A 180 2.18 12.16 11.94
C ALA A 180 3.14 12.70 13.04
N ALA A 181 2.59 13.23 14.13
CA ALA A 181 3.37 13.75 15.25
C ALA A 181 4.23 12.69 15.99
N TRP A 182 4.01 11.41 15.73
CA TRP A 182 4.81 10.33 16.31
C TRP A 182 5.96 9.87 15.40
N LEU A 183 6.06 10.47 14.20
CA LEU A 183 7.00 10.04 13.16
C LEU A 183 8.15 11.04 12.94
N ASP A 184 8.13 12.20 13.62
CA ASP A 184 9.15 13.26 13.55
C ASP A 184 10.21 13.11 14.68
#